data_09bbf66552909de7556db39c0a00f78b
#
_entry.id   09bbf66552909de7556db39c0a00f78b
#
_cell.length_a   1.000
_cell.length_b   1.000
_cell.length_c   1.000
_cell.angle_alpha   90.00
_cell.angle_beta   90.00
_cell.angle_gamma   90.00
#
_symmetry.space_group_name_H-M   'P 1'
#
loop_
_entity.id
_entity.type
_entity.pdbx_description
1 polymer ?
#
loop_
_entity_poly.entity_id
_entity_poly.type
_entity_poly.pdbx_seq_one_letter_code
_entity_poly.pdbx_strand_id
1 'polypeptide(L)'
;MKIYVNINACKDGNGTKESPFRYINDAAQVAKPGDEVVVAPGIYREYVNPHNAGKEEARIVYKSEVPLGAVITGAEEAHDWVHTVGNVWMLRVSNSVFGDYNPYTTLIKGDWYFGPFVRHTGAVYLDDRQFYEVQSLE
;
A
#
# COMPACT_ATOMS: atom_id res chain seq x y z
N MET A 1 20.02 4.02 16.06
CA MET A 1 19.90 2.55 16.27
C MET A 1 19.37 1.91 14.99
N LYS A 2 19.52 0.57 14.80
CA LYS A 2 18.82 -0.13 13.68
C LYS A 2 17.60 -0.83 14.22
N ILE A 3 16.49 -0.70 13.49
CA ILE A 3 15.21 -1.37 13.73
C ILE A 3 14.92 -2.23 12.53
N TYR A 4 14.67 -3.51 12.74
CA TYR A 4 14.47 -4.49 11.66
C TYR A 4 13.01 -4.83 11.48
N VAL A 5 12.60 -4.98 10.21
CA VAL A 5 11.26 -5.35 9.80
C VAL A 5 11.33 -6.51 8.81
N ASN A 6 10.48 -7.54 9.02
CA ASN A 6 10.37 -8.67 8.11
C ASN A 6 8.92 -9.16 8.10
N ILE A 7 8.26 -9.14 6.94
CA ILE A 7 6.87 -9.57 6.78
C ILE A 7 6.61 -11.01 7.22
N ASN A 8 7.64 -11.85 7.21
CA ASN A 8 7.57 -13.24 7.65
C ASN A 8 7.85 -13.43 9.16
N ALA A 9 8.11 -12.36 9.89
CA ALA A 9 8.35 -12.43 11.33
C ALA A 9 7.08 -12.74 12.13
N CYS A 10 7.24 -13.16 13.38
CA CYS A 10 6.15 -13.26 14.32
C CYS A 10 5.54 -11.89 14.60
N LYS A 11 4.25 -11.85 14.99
CA LYS A 11 3.56 -10.56 15.26
C LYS A 11 4.14 -9.80 16.46
N ASP A 12 4.73 -10.50 17.42
CA ASP A 12 5.23 -9.93 18.68
C ASP A 12 6.73 -9.58 18.62
N GLY A 13 7.24 -9.22 17.44
CA GLY A 13 8.61 -8.77 17.28
C GLY A 13 8.90 -7.47 18.04
N ASN A 14 10.16 -7.25 18.39
CA ASN A 14 10.62 -6.07 19.13
C ASN A 14 11.56 -5.16 18.31
N GLY A 15 11.73 -5.44 17.02
CA GLY A 15 12.55 -4.66 16.11
C GLY A 15 14.05 -4.96 16.16
N THR A 16 14.50 -5.95 16.93
CA THR A 16 15.88 -6.44 16.85
C THR A 16 16.06 -7.32 15.60
N LYS A 17 17.31 -7.62 15.25
CA LYS A 17 17.60 -8.48 14.10
C LYS A 17 17.09 -9.92 14.31
N GLU A 18 17.14 -10.39 15.55
CA GLU A 18 16.70 -11.72 16.00
C GLU A 18 15.18 -11.82 16.14
N SER A 19 14.52 -10.68 16.42
CA SER A 19 13.06 -10.58 16.60
C SER A 19 12.53 -9.32 15.91
N PRO A 20 12.56 -9.27 14.56
CA PRO A 20 12.14 -8.09 13.81
C PRO A 20 10.64 -7.84 13.96
N PHE A 21 10.21 -6.61 13.82
CA PHE A 21 8.80 -6.29 13.64
C PHE A 21 8.28 -6.94 12.36
N ARG A 22 7.00 -7.31 12.36
CA ARG A 22 6.35 -7.83 11.17
C ARG A 22 5.96 -6.73 10.18
N TYR A 23 5.49 -5.59 10.70
CA TYR A 23 4.99 -4.48 9.90
C TYR A 23 5.91 -3.27 10.00
N ILE A 24 6.00 -2.52 8.91
CA ILE A 24 6.78 -1.28 8.86
C ILE A 24 6.17 -0.25 9.81
N ASN A 25 4.83 -0.24 9.92
CA ASN A 25 4.16 0.70 10.82
C ASN A 25 4.52 0.47 12.30
N ASP A 26 4.75 -0.76 12.75
CA ASP A 26 5.20 -1.04 14.12
C ASP A 26 6.56 -0.39 14.39
N ALA A 27 7.49 -0.50 13.42
CA ALA A 27 8.77 0.19 13.50
C ALA A 27 8.60 1.73 13.45
N ALA A 28 7.65 2.23 12.65
CA ALA A 28 7.36 3.65 12.51
C ALA A 28 6.82 4.28 13.81
N GLN A 29 6.12 3.50 14.65
CA GLN A 29 5.62 3.98 15.94
C GLN A 29 6.76 4.19 16.96
N VAL A 30 7.87 3.45 16.86
CA VAL A 30 8.94 3.47 17.86
C VAL A 30 10.22 4.16 17.40
N ALA A 31 10.41 4.33 16.09
CA ALA A 31 11.60 4.96 15.51
C ALA A 31 11.78 6.39 16.02
N LYS A 32 13.01 6.77 16.36
CA LYS A 32 13.40 8.08 16.92
C LYS A 32 14.41 8.77 16.00
N PRO A 33 14.64 10.08 16.17
CA PRO A 33 15.68 10.78 15.42
C PRO A 33 17.03 10.06 15.47
N GLY A 34 17.62 9.79 14.31
CA GLY A 34 18.88 9.07 14.14
C GLY A 34 18.75 7.55 14.00
N ASP A 35 17.51 7.02 14.03
CA ASP A 35 17.27 5.60 13.80
C ASP A 35 17.18 5.26 12.29
N GLU A 36 17.51 4.02 11.98
CA GLU A 36 17.43 3.42 10.65
C GLU A 36 16.51 2.21 10.70
N VAL A 37 15.39 2.26 10.00
CA VAL A 37 14.46 1.14 9.81
C VAL A 37 14.89 0.36 8.58
N VAL A 38 15.31 -0.89 8.79
CA VAL A 38 15.79 -1.79 7.74
C VAL A 38 14.69 -2.80 7.45
N VAL A 39 14.15 -2.73 6.23
CA VAL A 39 13.00 -3.52 5.80
C VAL A 39 13.45 -4.65 4.90
N ALA A 40 13.21 -5.89 5.32
CA ALA A 40 13.50 -7.07 4.51
C ALA A 40 12.64 -7.11 3.23
N PRO A 41 13.09 -7.81 2.17
CA PRO A 41 12.29 -7.98 0.97
C PRO A 41 10.90 -8.58 1.26
N GLY A 42 9.87 -8.06 0.59
CA GLY A 42 8.50 -8.52 0.74
C GLY A 42 7.46 -7.50 0.32
N ILE A 43 6.19 -7.93 0.30
CA ILE A 43 5.05 -7.06 0.01
C ILE A 43 4.38 -6.71 1.34
N TYR A 44 4.36 -5.43 1.66
CA TYR A 44 3.81 -4.87 2.88
C TYR A 44 2.50 -4.14 2.54
N ARG A 45 1.36 -4.79 2.82
CA ARG A 45 0.03 -4.21 2.65
C ARG A 45 -0.35 -3.49 3.92
N GLU A 46 0.07 -2.25 4.01
CA GLU A 46 -0.14 -1.46 5.21
C GLU A 46 -0.09 0.04 4.94
N TYR A 47 -0.69 0.79 5.83
CA TYR A 47 -0.53 2.22 5.95
C TYR A 47 0.59 2.52 6.94
N VAL A 48 1.62 3.21 6.50
CA VAL A 48 2.75 3.59 7.35
C VAL A 48 2.58 5.03 7.82
N ASN A 49 2.42 5.22 9.12
CA ASN A 49 2.24 6.54 9.75
C ASN A 49 3.31 6.76 10.84
N PRO A 50 4.46 7.35 10.53
CA PRO A 50 5.53 7.60 11.50
C PRO A 50 5.05 8.48 12.66
N HIS A 51 5.25 7.99 13.90
CA HIS A 51 4.85 8.72 15.09
C HIS A 51 5.81 9.89 15.40
N ASN A 52 7.09 9.72 15.14
CA ASN A 52 8.10 10.72 15.44
C ASN A 52 8.65 11.35 14.15
N ALA A 53 8.94 12.65 14.21
CA ALA A 53 9.70 13.33 13.18
C ALA A 53 11.22 13.18 13.42
N GLY A 54 11.99 13.17 12.34
CA GLY A 54 13.46 13.31 12.42
C GLY A 54 13.88 14.73 12.77
N LYS A 55 15.19 14.93 12.91
CA LYS A 55 15.83 16.25 13.05
C LYS A 55 16.77 16.46 11.88
N GLU A 56 17.16 17.71 11.63
CA GLU A 56 18.07 18.08 10.53
C GLU A 56 19.35 17.24 10.56
N GLU A 57 19.95 17.07 11.74
CA GLU A 57 21.20 16.34 11.96
C GLU A 57 20.99 14.87 12.35
N ALA A 58 19.75 14.42 12.51
CA ALA A 58 19.39 13.08 12.96
C ALA A 58 18.09 12.60 12.29
N ARG A 59 18.14 12.35 10.99
CA ARG A 59 16.99 11.87 10.22
C ARG A 59 16.60 10.46 10.65
N ILE A 60 15.29 10.15 10.60
CA ILE A 60 14.82 8.77 10.64
C ILE A 60 14.89 8.26 9.19
N VAL A 61 15.59 7.16 8.98
CA VAL A 61 15.81 6.59 7.66
C VAL A 61 15.04 5.27 7.52
N TYR A 62 14.18 5.17 6.52
CA TYR A 62 13.55 3.91 6.13
C TYR A 62 14.21 3.42 4.85
N LYS A 63 14.71 2.19 4.86
CA LYS A 63 15.34 1.62 3.67
C LYS A 63 15.04 0.15 3.51
N SER A 64 14.92 -0.29 2.28
CA SER A 64 14.92 -1.71 1.96
C SER A 64 16.32 -2.31 2.19
N GLU A 65 16.39 -3.51 2.77
CA GLU A 65 17.63 -4.25 2.96
C GLU A 65 18.27 -4.60 1.61
N VAL A 66 17.44 -4.93 0.63
CA VAL A 66 17.85 -5.15 -0.76
C VAL A 66 17.19 -4.07 -1.62
N PRO A 67 17.91 -3.37 -2.49
CA PRO A 67 17.32 -2.34 -3.37
C PRO A 67 16.09 -2.86 -4.09
N LEU A 68 14.97 -2.12 -3.99
CA LEU A 68 13.64 -2.45 -4.55
C LEU A 68 13.03 -3.77 -4.02
N GLY A 69 13.60 -4.35 -2.97
CA GLY A 69 13.10 -5.61 -2.41
C GLY A 69 11.86 -5.47 -1.53
N ALA A 70 11.66 -4.33 -0.89
CA ALA A 70 10.49 -4.05 -0.07
C ALA A 70 9.49 -3.18 -0.86
N VAL A 71 8.26 -3.65 -0.98
CA VAL A 71 7.16 -2.96 -1.67
C VAL A 71 6.06 -2.65 -0.66
N ILE A 72 5.73 -1.37 -0.48
CA ILE A 72 4.56 -0.94 0.29
C ILE A 72 3.41 -0.75 -0.68
N THR A 73 2.28 -1.36 -0.42
CA THR A 73 1.10 -1.27 -1.29
C THR A 73 -0.19 -1.11 -0.49
N GLY A 74 -1.11 -0.31 -1.02
CA GLY A 74 -2.49 -0.26 -0.57
C GLY A 74 -3.44 -1.12 -1.44
N ALA A 75 -2.90 -1.85 -2.41
CA ALA A 75 -3.71 -2.71 -3.27
C ALA A 75 -4.14 -3.98 -2.52
N GLU A 76 -5.38 -4.39 -2.74
CA GLU A 76 -5.93 -5.65 -2.24
C GLU A 76 -6.08 -6.66 -3.37
N GLU A 77 -5.87 -7.94 -3.06
CA GLU A 77 -6.12 -9.00 -4.03
C GLU A 77 -7.63 -9.21 -4.18
N ALA A 78 -8.08 -9.13 -5.43
CA ALA A 78 -9.48 -9.33 -5.77
C ALA A 78 -9.71 -10.77 -6.23
N HIS A 79 -10.56 -11.49 -5.49
CA HIS A 79 -10.93 -12.87 -5.74
C HIS A 79 -12.42 -12.97 -6.12
N ASP A 80 -12.91 -14.16 -6.44
CA ASP A 80 -14.33 -14.45 -6.70
C ASP A 80 -14.92 -13.70 -7.91
N TRP A 81 -14.09 -13.50 -8.93
CA TRP A 81 -14.55 -12.96 -10.21
C TRP A 81 -15.52 -13.91 -10.90
N VAL A 82 -16.65 -13.38 -11.36
CA VAL A 82 -17.68 -14.11 -12.08
C VAL A 82 -17.63 -13.76 -13.55
N HIS A 83 -17.45 -14.75 -14.42
CA HIS A 83 -17.55 -14.56 -15.85
C HIS A 83 -19.01 -14.24 -16.23
N THR A 84 -19.21 -13.24 -17.07
CA THR A 84 -20.54 -12.82 -17.51
C THR A 84 -20.76 -13.12 -18.99
N VAL A 85 -20.13 -12.41 -19.90
CA VAL A 85 -20.27 -12.59 -21.34
C VAL A 85 -18.99 -12.22 -22.06
N GLY A 86 -18.60 -12.96 -23.07
CA GLY A 86 -17.38 -12.71 -23.86
C GLY A 86 -16.14 -12.68 -22.98
N ASN A 87 -15.41 -11.56 -22.95
CA ASN A 87 -14.26 -11.33 -22.09
C ASN A 87 -14.60 -10.48 -20.86
N VAL A 88 -15.87 -10.36 -20.49
CA VAL A 88 -16.31 -9.54 -19.35
C VAL A 88 -16.41 -10.40 -18.10
N TRP A 89 -15.73 -9.94 -17.07
CA TRP A 89 -15.75 -10.51 -15.73
C TRP A 89 -16.28 -9.48 -14.74
N MET A 90 -17.03 -9.92 -13.77
CA MET A 90 -17.65 -9.07 -12.75
C MET A 90 -17.16 -9.48 -11.36
N LEU A 91 -16.82 -8.49 -10.56
CA LEU A 91 -16.60 -8.62 -9.13
C LEU A 91 -17.52 -7.64 -8.39
N ARG A 92 -18.24 -8.14 -7.38
CA ARG A 92 -19.00 -7.29 -6.46
C ARG A 92 -18.24 -7.08 -5.17
N VAL A 93 -17.93 -5.84 -4.88
CA VAL A 93 -17.24 -5.45 -3.65
C VAL A 93 -18.18 -4.60 -2.80
N SER A 94 -18.34 -4.99 -1.53
CA SER A 94 -19.16 -4.20 -0.59
C SER A 94 -18.47 -2.88 -0.25
N ASN A 95 -19.25 -1.80 -0.12
CA ASN A 95 -18.72 -0.50 0.36
C ASN A 95 -18.04 -0.59 1.72
N SER A 96 -18.45 -1.54 2.57
CA SER A 96 -17.84 -1.76 3.88
C SER A 96 -16.36 -2.14 3.84
N VAL A 97 -15.87 -2.66 2.71
CA VAL A 97 -14.46 -2.98 2.50
C VAL A 97 -13.60 -1.72 2.48
N PHE A 98 -14.17 -0.62 2.01
CA PHE A 98 -13.44 0.65 1.81
C PHE A 98 -13.57 1.63 2.99
N GLY A 99 -14.34 1.31 4.04
CA GLY A 99 -14.61 2.24 5.13
C GLY A 99 -15.29 3.51 4.62
N ASP A 100 -14.76 4.67 5.03
CA ASP A 100 -15.31 5.98 4.66
C ASP A 100 -14.90 6.48 3.27
N TYR A 101 -13.99 5.78 2.59
CA TYR A 101 -13.46 6.19 1.30
C TYR A 101 -13.52 5.05 0.29
N ASN A 102 -14.50 5.12 -0.63
CA ASN A 102 -14.58 4.18 -1.75
C ASN A 102 -13.93 4.81 -3.00
N PRO A 103 -12.77 4.31 -3.44
CA PRO A 103 -12.07 4.84 -4.61
C PRO A 103 -12.83 4.67 -5.92
N TYR A 104 -13.74 3.70 -5.99
CA TYR A 104 -14.55 3.43 -7.19
C TYR A 104 -15.82 4.28 -7.28
N THR A 105 -16.12 5.07 -6.26
CA THR A 105 -17.21 6.08 -6.28
C THR A 105 -16.69 7.50 -6.11
N THR A 106 -15.40 7.66 -5.82
CA THR A 106 -14.76 8.96 -5.62
C THR A 106 -14.17 9.44 -6.93
N LEU A 107 -14.69 10.56 -7.45
CA LEU A 107 -14.26 11.14 -8.71
C LEU A 107 -12.92 11.86 -8.57
N ILE A 108 -12.09 11.74 -9.61
CA ILE A 108 -10.94 12.61 -9.79
C ILE A 108 -11.44 14.01 -10.11
N LYS A 109 -11.08 14.98 -9.27
CA LYS A 109 -11.46 16.41 -9.38
C LYS A 109 -10.26 17.29 -9.14
N GLY A 110 -10.24 18.46 -9.75
CA GLY A 110 -9.22 19.50 -9.54
C GLY A 110 -9.04 20.34 -10.77
N ASP A 111 -8.56 21.56 -10.60
CA ASP A 111 -8.32 22.52 -11.68
C ASP A 111 -7.24 22.06 -12.68
N TRP A 112 -6.49 21.03 -12.31
CA TRP A 112 -5.47 20.39 -13.14
C TRP A 112 -6.02 19.26 -14.04
N TYR A 113 -7.26 18.80 -13.80
CA TYR A 113 -7.87 17.71 -14.56
C TYR A 113 -8.69 18.25 -15.73
N PHE A 114 -8.13 18.19 -16.91
CA PHE A 114 -8.76 18.65 -18.17
C PHE A 114 -9.30 17.52 -19.04
N GLY A 115 -9.39 16.32 -18.52
CA GLY A 115 -9.89 15.15 -19.25
C GLY A 115 -11.38 15.30 -19.59
N PRO A 116 -11.80 14.88 -20.80
CA PRO A 116 -13.20 14.91 -21.22
C PRO A 116 -14.06 13.87 -20.54
N PHE A 117 -13.45 12.94 -19.81
CA PHE A 117 -14.13 11.77 -19.25
C PHE A 117 -14.17 11.84 -17.72
N VAL A 118 -15.28 11.34 -17.18
CA VAL A 118 -15.40 11.07 -15.74
C VAL A 118 -14.45 9.93 -15.39
N ARG A 119 -13.63 10.10 -14.36
CA ARG A 119 -12.69 9.10 -13.85
C ARG A 119 -12.81 9.01 -12.33
N HIS A 120 -12.69 7.80 -11.82
CA HIS A 120 -12.64 7.54 -10.39
C HIS A 120 -11.19 7.37 -9.92
N THR A 121 -10.98 7.47 -8.62
CA THR A 121 -9.64 7.32 -8.02
C THR A 121 -9.21 5.88 -7.88
N GLY A 122 -10.13 4.92 -8.05
CA GLY A 122 -9.85 3.50 -8.03
C GLY A 122 -9.12 3.03 -9.29
N ALA A 123 -8.28 2.02 -9.13
CA ALA A 123 -7.58 1.36 -10.23
C ALA A 123 -7.63 -0.15 -10.06
N VAL A 124 -7.72 -0.87 -11.18
CA VAL A 124 -7.70 -2.33 -11.22
C VAL A 124 -6.47 -2.76 -12.00
N TYR A 125 -5.78 -3.78 -11.50
CA TYR A 125 -4.60 -4.36 -12.13
C TYR A 125 -4.81 -5.85 -12.34
N LEU A 126 -4.32 -6.36 -13.45
CA LEU A 126 -4.17 -7.80 -13.71
C LEU A 126 -2.73 -8.05 -14.18
N ASP A 127 -2.01 -8.93 -13.50
CA ASP A 127 -0.61 -9.24 -13.77
C ASP A 127 0.25 -7.97 -13.92
N ASP A 128 0.17 -7.07 -12.94
CA ASP A 128 0.84 -5.76 -12.87
C ASP A 128 0.49 -4.77 -14.00
N ARG A 129 -0.52 -5.07 -14.81
CA ARG A 129 -1.01 -4.17 -15.86
C ARG A 129 -2.28 -3.48 -15.40
N GLN A 130 -2.27 -2.15 -15.45
CA GLN A 130 -3.44 -1.35 -15.12
C GLN A 130 -4.52 -1.48 -16.21
N PHE A 131 -5.76 -1.69 -15.77
CA PHE A 131 -6.93 -1.54 -16.62
C PHE A 131 -7.38 -0.08 -16.63
N TYR A 132 -7.77 0.39 -17.81
CA TYR A 132 -8.34 1.71 -17.96
C TYR A 132 -9.84 1.67 -17.70
N GLU A 133 -10.33 2.64 -16.96
CA GLU A 133 -11.76 2.84 -16.76
C GLU A 133 -12.42 3.25 -18.10
N VAL A 134 -13.51 2.61 -18.44
CA VAL A 134 -14.37 2.93 -19.58
C VAL A 134 -15.79 3.26 -19.11
N GLN A 135 -16.52 4.06 -19.89
CA GLN A 135 -17.86 4.51 -19.51
C GLN A 135 -18.97 3.55 -19.97
N SER A 136 -18.67 2.69 -20.93
CA SER A 136 -19.60 1.68 -21.46
C SER A 136 -18.86 0.39 -21.78
N LEU A 137 -19.61 -0.69 -21.96
CA LEU A 137 -19.14 -2.02 -22.39
C LEU A 137 -19.23 -2.21 -23.91
N GLU A 138 -19.32 -1.14 -24.69
CA GLU A 138 -19.37 -1.18 -26.15
C GLU A 138 -18.03 -1.54 -26.76
#